data_dee7796e4958f9e3548a4e91d1ea2170
#
_entry.id   dee7796e4958f9e3548a4e91d1ea2170
#
_cell.length_a   1.000
_cell.length_b   1.000
_cell.length_c   1.000
_cell.angle_alpha   90.00
_cell.angle_beta   90.00
_cell.angle_gamma   90.00
#
_symmetry.space_group_name_H-M   'P 1'
#
loop_
_entity.id
_entity.type
_entity.pdbx_description
1 polymer ?
#
loop_
_entity_poly.entity_id
_entity_poly.type
_entity_poly.pdbx_seq_one_letter_code
_entity_poly.pdbx_strand_id
1 'polypeptide(L)'
;MSENKNLSHNRKKDLLSKEVEHIDITKFDAREIISSMSKMSFVSRETANAADIYNEMLKDKNCTIFLTLAGSTSAAGCMHVYRDLVKYNMVDAIVATGASIIDMDFFEALGFKHYQGSQFQDDTCLLYTSPSPRDLLK
;
A
#
# COMPACT_ATOMS: atom_id res chain seq x y z
N MET A 1 -31.13 -3.52 24.84
CA MET A 1 -30.24 -4.38 24.03
C MET A 1 -30.38 -4.19 22.52
N SER A 2 -31.49 -3.72 21.98
CA SER A 2 -31.70 -3.51 20.54
C SER A 2 -31.05 -2.21 20.00
N GLU A 3 -31.02 -1.14 20.77
CA GLU A 3 -30.40 0.14 20.35
C GLU A 3 -28.90 0.05 20.16
N ASN A 4 -28.16 -0.69 20.99
CA ASN A 4 -26.72 -0.87 20.82
C ASN A 4 -26.34 -1.66 19.56
N LYS A 5 -27.20 -2.58 19.10
CA LYS A 5 -26.95 -3.32 17.85
C LYS A 5 -27.13 -2.43 16.60
N ASN A 6 -28.08 -1.52 16.62
CA ASN A 6 -28.30 -0.59 15.50
C ASN A 6 -27.19 0.47 15.39
N LEU A 7 -26.68 0.98 16.53
CA LEU A 7 -25.54 1.90 16.56
C LEU A 7 -24.26 1.24 16.02
N SER A 8 -23.98 -0.01 16.41
CA SER A 8 -22.80 -0.73 15.95
C SER A 8 -22.90 -1.06 14.44
N HIS A 9 -24.10 -1.38 13.94
CA HIS A 9 -24.31 -1.67 12.53
C HIS A 9 -24.12 -0.44 11.63
N ASN A 10 -24.64 0.71 12.06
CA ASN A 10 -24.45 1.98 11.33
C ASN A 10 -22.98 2.41 11.32
N ARG A 11 -22.26 2.31 12.46
CA ARG A 11 -20.84 2.62 12.53
C ARG A 11 -19.98 1.70 11.64
N LYS A 12 -20.29 0.41 11.60
CA LYS A 12 -19.61 -0.51 10.68
C LYS A 12 -19.82 -0.12 9.22
N LYS A 13 -21.03 0.27 8.86
CA LYS A 13 -21.35 0.72 7.51
C LYS A 13 -20.59 2.00 7.12
N ASP A 14 -20.43 2.92 8.06
CA ASP A 14 -19.67 4.16 7.86
C ASP A 14 -18.19 3.87 7.67
N LEU A 15 -17.59 2.97 8.48
CA LEU A 15 -16.19 2.56 8.38
C LEU A 15 -15.89 1.85 7.05
N LEU A 16 -16.85 1.12 6.49
CA LEU A 16 -16.74 0.41 5.23
C LEU A 16 -17.26 1.22 4.03
N SER A 17 -17.40 2.53 4.16
CA SER A 17 -18.01 3.37 3.12
C SER A 17 -17.03 3.82 2.04
N LYS A 18 -15.74 3.91 2.36
CA LYS A 18 -14.71 4.41 1.46
C LYS A 18 -13.61 3.37 1.28
N GLU A 19 -13.68 2.62 0.19
CA GLU A 19 -12.60 1.70 -0.18
C GLU A 19 -11.31 2.45 -0.51
N VAL A 20 -10.18 1.82 -0.25
CA VAL A 20 -8.88 2.30 -0.73
C VAL A 20 -8.76 1.95 -2.20
N GLU A 21 -8.47 2.96 -3.01
CA GLU A 21 -8.19 2.77 -4.44
C GLU A 21 -6.68 2.67 -4.66
N HIS A 22 -6.26 1.66 -5.41
CA HIS A 22 -4.85 1.49 -5.76
C HIS A 22 -4.49 2.38 -6.95
N ILE A 23 -3.37 3.10 -6.81
CA ILE A 23 -2.89 3.95 -7.89
C ILE A 23 -2.42 3.10 -9.08
N ASP A 24 -2.87 3.46 -10.25
CA ASP A 24 -2.38 2.92 -11.52
C ASP A 24 -1.37 3.90 -12.13
N ILE A 25 -0.10 3.67 -11.84
CA ILE A 25 1.00 4.55 -12.29
C ILE A 25 1.19 4.51 -13.81
N THR A 26 0.64 3.52 -14.51
CA THR A 26 0.74 3.44 -15.98
C THR A 26 -0.08 4.52 -16.69
N LYS A 27 -0.99 5.17 -15.96
CA LYS A 27 -1.83 6.27 -16.48
C LYS A 27 -1.18 7.65 -16.37
N PHE A 28 0.00 7.75 -15.75
CA PHE A 28 0.66 9.02 -15.48
C PHE A 28 2.05 9.05 -16.10
N ASP A 29 2.45 10.23 -16.57
CA ASP A 29 3.81 10.49 -17.01
C ASP A 29 4.47 11.52 -16.08
N ALA A 30 5.38 11.05 -15.25
CA ALA A 30 6.11 11.88 -14.31
C ALA A 30 7.54 12.23 -14.77
N ARG A 31 7.95 11.86 -15.99
CA ARG A 31 9.33 12.01 -16.47
C ARG A 31 9.83 13.42 -16.42
N GLU A 32 9.04 14.39 -16.89
CA GLU A 32 9.44 15.80 -16.89
C GLU A 32 9.55 16.37 -15.48
N ILE A 33 8.65 15.98 -14.57
CA ILE A 33 8.68 16.41 -13.17
C ILE A 33 9.94 15.88 -12.50
N ILE A 34 10.20 14.59 -12.59
CA ILE A 34 11.37 13.93 -11.98
C ILE A 34 12.67 14.49 -12.56
N SER A 35 12.76 14.66 -13.88
CA SER A 35 13.93 15.28 -14.52
C SER A 35 14.17 16.71 -14.06
N SER A 36 13.11 17.50 -13.86
CA SER A 36 13.22 18.86 -13.35
C SER A 36 13.70 18.90 -11.91
N MET A 37 13.37 17.89 -11.10
CA MET A 37 13.82 17.78 -9.72
C MET A 37 15.35 17.62 -9.58
N SER A 38 16.05 17.14 -10.61
CA SER A 38 17.52 17.08 -10.63
C SER A 38 18.20 18.45 -10.48
N LYS A 39 17.53 19.51 -10.86
CA LYS A 39 18.00 20.91 -10.76
C LYS A 39 17.66 21.54 -9.41
N MET A 40 16.98 20.84 -8.54
CA MET A 40 16.59 21.31 -7.21
C MET A 40 17.65 20.93 -6.16
N SER A 41 17.32 21.14 -4.90
CA SER A 41 18.19 20.78 -3.76
C SER A 41 17.51 19.76 -2.86
N PHE A 42 18.28 19.21 -1.92
CA PHE A 42 17.81 18.28 -0.89
C PHE A 42 17.12 17.03 -1.47
N VAL A 43 16.06 16.57 -0.82
CA VAL A 43 15.35 15.33 -1.14
C VAL A 43 14.82 15.31 -2.58
N SER A 44 14.42 16.46 -3.13
CA SER A 44 13.95 16.53 -4.50
C SER A 44 15.02 16.09 -5.51
N ARG A 45 16.24 16.61 -5.37
CA ARG A 45 17.37 16.18 -6.21
C ARG A 45 17.71 14.70 -6.00
N GLU A 46 17.70 14.26 -4.74
CA GLU A 46 17.97 12.85 -4.43
C GLU A 46 16.89 11.91 -5.00
N THR A 47 15.64 12.36 -5.11
CA THR A 47 14.59 11.58 -5.79
C THR A 47 14.90 11.41 -7.28
N ALA A 48 15.37 12.47 -7.94
CA ALA A 48 15.78 12.37 -9.34
C ALA A 48 17.00 11.46 -9.50
N ASN A 49 18.02 11.58 -8.64
CA ASN A 49 19.19 10.70 -8.64
C ASN A 49 18.79 9.24 -8.45
N ALA A 50 17.87 8.95 -7.54
CA ALA A 50 17.38 7.59 -7.31
C ALA A 50 16.67 7.02 -8.55
N ALA A 51 15.89 7.84 -9.26
CA ALA A 51 15.25 7.44 -10.49
C ALA A 51 16.29 7.13 -11.60
N ASP A 52 17.34 7.95 -11.71
CA ASP A 52 18.42 7.73 -12.68
C ASP A 52 19.20 6.43 -12.36
N ILE A 53 19.55 6.20 -11.09
CA ILE A 53 20.22 4.97 -10.64
C ILE A 53 19.36 3.74 -10.99
N TYR A 54 18.07 3.79 -10.67
CA TYR A 54 17.17 2.69 -10.97
C TYR A 54 17.06 2.43 -12.48
N ASN A 55 17.03 3.49 -13.27
CA ASN A 55 17.02 3.39 -14.72
C ASN A 55 18.31 2.75 -15.27
N GLU A 56 19.48 3.02 -14.69
CA GLU A 56 20.73 2.34 -15.04
C GLU A 56 20.73 0.87 -14.60
N MET A 57 20.20 0.56 -13.40
CA MET A 57 20.03 -0.82 -12.95
C MET A 57 19.17 -1.65 -13.92
N LEU A 58 18.08 -1.08 -14.46
CA LEU A 58 17.21 -1.74 -15.42
C LEU A 58 17.88 -2.01 -16.78
N LYS A 59 18.91 -1.24 -17.15
CA LYS A 59 19.68 -1.42 -18.38
C LYS A 59 20.81 -2.46 -18.25
N ASP A 60 21.32 -2.65 -17.04
CA ASP A 60 22.41 -3.56 -16.77
C ASP A 60 21.90 -5.00 -16.64
N LYS A 61 22.23 -5.85 -17.61
CA LYS A 61 21.84 -7.27 -17.63
C LYS A 61 22.47 -8.13 -16.52
N ASN A 62 23.50 -7.62 -15.87
CA ASN A 62 24.18 -8.31 -14.77
C ASN A 62 23.72 -7.78 -13.38
N CYS A 63 22.82 -6.82 -13.35
CA CYS A 63 22.26 -6.28 -12.13
C CYS A 63 21.04 -7.11 -11.68
N THR A 64 21.04 -7.52 -10.41
CA THR A 64 19.87 -8.14 -9.78
C THR A 64 19.19 -7.11 -8.89
N ILE A 65 17.92 -6.86 -9.12
CA ILE A 65 17.15 -5.81 -8.46
C ILE A 65 16.25 -6.41 -7.37
N PHE A 66 16.54 -6.08 -6.12
CA PHE A 66 15.72 -6.45 -4.97
C PHE A 66 14.87 -5.27 -4.52
N LEU A 67 13.57 -5.45 -4.49
CA LEU A 67 12.64 -4.49 -3.87
C LEU A 67 12.36 -4.92 -2.43
N THR A 68 12.70 -4.07 -1.47
CA THR A 68 12.38 -4.31 -0.07
C THR A 68 11.18 -3.47 0.36
N LEU A 69 10.18 -4.12 0.95
CA LEU A 69 8.94 -3.48 1.37
C LEU A 69 8.76 -3.62 2.88
N ALA A 70 8.46 -2.52 3.54
CA ALA A 70 8.12 -2.48 4.95
C ALA A 70 6.84 -1.66 5.18
N GLY A 71 6.12 -1.99 6.25
CA GLY A 71 4.85 -1.34 6.57
C GLY A 71 3.69 -1.80 5.70
N SER A 72 2.58 -1.09 5.79
CA SER A 72 1.31 -1.44 5.15
C SER A 72 1.07 -0.64 3.85
N THR A 73 2.10 -0.46 3.05
CA THR A 73 2.03 0.39 1.84
C THR A 73 1.11 -0.16 0.76
N SER A 74 0.91 -1.48 0.70
CA SER A 74 -0.09 -2.10 -0.17
C SER A 74 -1.50 -1.64 0.18
N ALA A 75 -1.89 -1.74 1.46
CA ALA A 75 -3.16 -1.24 1.96
C ALA A 75 -3.32 0.28 1.80
N ALA A 76 -2.20 1.01 1.74
CA ALA A 76 -2.21 2.45 1.48
C ALA A 76 -2.45 2.83 0.00
N GLY A 77 -2.66 1.85 -0.88
CA GLY A 77 -2.98 2.08 -2.30
C GLY A 77 -1.83 1.81 -3.27
N CYS A 78 -0.71 1.22 -2.82
CA CYS A 78 0.47 0.97 -3.67
C CYS A 78 0.53 -0.44 -4.28
N MET A 79 -0.45 -1.32 -4.03
CA MET A 79 -0.40 -2.72 -4.50
C MET A 79 -0.23 -2.82 -6.02
N HIS A 80 -0.92 -2.00 -6.79
CA HIS A 80 -0.80 -2.03 -8.26
C HIS A 80 0.60 -1.62 -8.74
N VAL A 81 1.31 -0.77 -7.98
CA VAL A 81 2.71 -0.41 -8.29
C VAL A 81 3.58 -1.66 -8.21
N TYR A 82 3.48 -2.43 -7.12
CA TYR A 82 4.28 -3.65 -6.94
C TYR A 82 3.94 -4.72 -7.96
N ARG A 83 2.65 -4.92 -8.24
CA ARG A 83 2.19 -5.80 -9.31
C ARG A 83 2.81 -5.44 -10.65
N ASP A 84 2.83 -4.17 -11.00
CA ASP A 84 3.31 -3.71 -12.29
C ASP A 84 4.84 -3.79 -12.38
N LEU A 85 5.57 -3.53 -11.30
CA LEU A 85 7.01 -3.75 -11.24
C LEU A 85 7.38 -5.22 -11.55
N VAL A 86 6.62 -6.17 -10.99
CA VAL A 86 6.80 -7.60 -11.29
C VAL A 86 6.36 -7.93 -12.72
N LYS A 87 5.20 -7.45 -13.12
CA LYS A 87 4.62 -7.72 -14.45
C LYS A 87 5.52 -7.29 -15.61
N TYR A 88 6.22 -6.18 -15.43
CA TYR A 88 7.09 -5.61 -16.44
C TYR A 88 8.58 -5.96 -16.24
N ASN A 89 8.88 -6.94 -15.38
CA ASN A 89 10.26 -7.38 -15.08
C ASN A 89 11.17 -6.23 -14.64
N MET A 90 10.64 -5.33 -13.82
CA MET A 90 11.39 -4.19 -13.30
C MET A 90 12.06 -4.52 -11.96
N VAL A 91 11.76 -5.67 -11.37
CA VAL A 91 12.40 -6.22 -10.17
C VAL A 91 12.56 -7.73 -10.33
N ASP A 92 13.64 -8.28 -9.76
CA ASP A 92 13.93 -9.72 -9.80
C ASP A 92 13.42 -10.43 -8.54
N ALA A 93 13.41 -9.74 -7.41
CA ALA A 93 12.92 -10.28 -6.16
C ALA A 93 12.27 -9.22 -5.28
N ILE A 94 11.26 -9.63 -4.50
CA ILE A 94 10.63 -8.81 -3.48
C ILE A 94 10.88 -9.45 -2.12
N VAL A 95 11.38 -8.66 -1.18
CA VAL A 95 11.53 -9.03 0.23
C VAL A 95 10.62 -8.11 1.04
N ALA A 96 9.60 -8.65 1.66
CA ALA A 96 8.60 -7.86 2.36
C ALA A 96 8.27 -8.44 3.74
N THR A 97 7.79 -7.56 4.61
CA THR A 97 7.24 -7.97 5.90
C THR A 97 5.90 -8.66 5.76
N GLY A 98 5.50 -9.46 6.76
CA GLY A 98 4.17 -10.08 6.81
C GLY A 98 3.04 -9.06 6.71
N ALA A 99 3.25 -7.86 7.25
CA ALA A 99 2.27 -6.76 7.17
C ALA A 99 1.95 -6.31 5.72
N SER A 100 2.87 -6.49 4.78
CA SER A 100 2.61 -6.19 3.36
C SER A 100 2.03 -7.40 2.63
N ILE A 101 2.72 -8.52 2.63
CA ILE A 101 2.36 -9.68 1.80
C ILE A 101 1.18 -10.47 2.38
N ILE A 102 1.22 -10.79 3.69
CA ILE A 102 0.24 -11.71 4.29
C ILE A 102 -1.01 -10.93 4.72
N ASP A 103 -0.83 -9.85 5.46
CA ASP A 103 -1.96 -9.16 6.08
C ASP A 103 -2.72 -8.27 5.09
N MET A 104 -2.11 -7.91 3.97
CA MET A 104 -2.69 -6.98 2.99
C MET A 104 -2.93 -7.66 1.64
N ASP A 105 -1.87 -8.00 0.91
CA ASP A 105 -1.97 -8.48 -0.47
C ASP A 105 -2.72 -9.81 -0.57
N PHE A 106 -2.46 -10.73 0.36
CA PHE A 106 -3.13 -12.02 0.39
C PHE A 106 -4.64 -11.88 0.65
N PHE A 107 -5.04 -11.03 1.60
CA PHE A 107 -6.46 -10.84 1.89
C PHE A 107 -7.19 -10.11 0.76
N GLU A 108 -6.57 -9.15 0.08
CA GLU A 108 -7.17 -8.54 -1.11
C GLU A 108 -7.28 -9.54 -2.28
N ALA A 109 -6.30 -10.41 -2.45
CA ALA A 109 -6.37 -11.46 -3.45
C ALA A 109 -7.52 -12.46 -3.20
N LEU A 110 -7.93 -12.62 -1.93
CA LEU A 110 -9.13 -13.38 -1.55
C LEU A 110 -10.44 -12.61 -1.73
N GLY A 111 -10.39 -11.36 -2.17
CA GLY A 111 -11.56 -10.51 -2.41
C GLY A 111 -11.97 -9.61 -1.25
N PHE A 112 -11.16 -9.56 -0.18
CA PHE A 112 -11.37 -8.58 0.88
C PHE A 112 -10.93 -7.19 0.42
N LYS A 113 -11.37 -6.15 1.14
CA LYS A 113 -11.11 -4.76 0.82
C LYS A 113 -10.46 -4.04 1.98
N HIS A 114 -9.64 -3.06 1.67
CA HIS A 114 -9.13 -2.09 2.63
C HIS A 114 -9.95 -0.80 2.54
N TYR A 115 -10.08 -0.11 3.66
CA TYR A 115 -10.93 1.08 3.75
C TYR A 115 -10.16 2.24 4.35
N GLN A 116 -10.50 3.45 3.92
CA GLN A 116 -9.89 4.67 4.43
C GLN A 116 -10.35 4.89 5.88
N GLY A 117 -9.38 4.87 6.81
CA GLY A 117 -9.60 5.15 8.21
C GLY A 117 -9.34 6.61 8.57
N SER A 118 -9.69 6.97 9.81
CA SER A 118 -9.37 8.25 10.42
C SER A 118 -8.43 8.05 11.59
N GLN A 119 -7.41 8.90 11.71
CA GLN A 119 -6.52 8.91 12.88
C GLN A 119 -7.22 9.25 14.20
N PHE A 120 -8.44 9.78 14.14
CA PHE A 120 -9.28 10.11 15.28
C PHE A 120 -10.32 9.03 15.57
N GLN A 121 -10.21 7.87 14.93
CA GLN A 121 -11.12 6.76 15.17
C GLN A 121 -10.91 6.19 16.57
N ASP A 122 -11.99 5.95 17.29
CA ASP A 122 -11.95 5.33 18.61
C ASP A 122 -11.55 3.85 18.50
N ASP A 123 -10.46 3.47 19.16
CA ASP A 123 -9.94 2.10 19.18
C ASP A 123 -10.96 1.10 19.71
N THR A 124 -11.79 1.51 20.67
CA THR A 124 -12.88 0.67 21.18
C THR A 124 -13.86 0.28 20.08
N CYS A 125 -14.13 1.21 19.15
CA CYS A 125 -14.99 0.96 18.02
C CYS A 125 -14.37 -0.06 17.05
N LEU A 126 -13.07 0.02 16.81
CA LEU A 126 -12.34 -0.90 15.91
C LEU A 126 -12.28 -2.32 16.49
N LEU A 127 -12.08 -2.47 17.81
CA LEU A 127 -12.08 -3.76 18.48
C LEU A 127 -13.41 -4.50 18.37
N TYR A 128 -14.53 -3.79 18.40
CA TYR A 128 -15.86 -4.39 18.27
C TYR A 128 -16.23 -4.74 16.83
N THR A 129 -15.62 -4.09 15.84
CA THR A 129 -15.92 -4.30 14.42
C THR A 129 -14.94 -5.25 13.73
N SER A 130 -13.78 -5.46 14.33
CA SER A 130 -12.72 -6.30 13.78
C SER A 130 -12.18 -7.21 14.89
N PRO A 131 -12.89 -8.30 15.23
CA PRO A 131 -12.43 -9.21 16.26
C PRO A 131 -11.07 -9.79 15.89
N SER A 132 -10.11 -9.61 16.78
CA SER A 132 -8.80 -10.20 16.60
C SER A 132 -8.88 -11.73 16.70
N PRO A 133 -7.95 -12.49 16.12
CA PRO A 133 -7.91 -13.94 16.30
C PRO A 133 -7.87 -14.39 17.77
N ARG A 134 -7.42 -13.51 18.69
CA ARG A 134 -7.47 -13.76 20.14
C ARG A 134 -8.88 -13.73 20.71
N ASP A 135 -9.81 -13.00 20.10
CA ASP A 135 -11.19 -12.89 20.54
C ASP A 135 -12.04 -14.06 20.06
N LEU A 136 -11.58 -14.78 19.02
CA LEU A 136 -12.19 -16.01 18.52
C LEU A 136 -11.82 -17.24 19.35
N LEU A 137 -10.83 -17.13 20.25
CA LEU A 137 -10.35 -18.21 21.11
C LEU A 137 -10.92 -18.16 22.53
N LYS A 138 -11.87 -17.28 22.82
CA LYS A 138 -12.66 -17.20 24.04
C LYS A 138 -14.09 -17.69 23.78
#